data_dff5dbf93f4ccd8819dd90ac420a9a1d
#
_entry.id   dff5dbf93f4ccd8819dd90ac420a9a1d
#
_cell.length_a   1.000
_cell.length_b   1.000
_cell.length_c   1.000
_cell.angle_alpha   90.00
_cell.angle_beta   90.00
_cell.angle_gamma   90.00
#
_symmetry.space_group_name_H-M   'P 1'
#
loop_
_entity.id
_entity.type
_entity.pdbx_description
1 polymer ?
#
loop_
_entity_poly.entity_id
_entity_poly.type
_entity_poly.pdbx_seq_one_letter_code
_entity_poly.pdbx_strand_id
1 'polypeptide(L)'
;MIKKLFMLMVALATVITASAQFEQGKTYISASLSGLDLNYNGTTKFSCGLEAKGGYFLEDDLMVLANLGYNHVGGDDPSPDRFVVGAMGRYYIIQNGIYLGVGMNYKHSNHKYNDFMPTAEVGYAFFINRTVTIEPAIYYEQSLKNHSKYSNVGLRLGLGVYLFTN
;
A
#
# COMPACT_ATOMS: atom_id res chain seq x y z
N MET A 1 2.69 -2.58 -29.10
CA MET A 1 3.08 -3.21 -27.83
C MET A 1 2.10 -2.90 -26.70
N ILE A 2 1.72 -1.65 -26.48
CA ILE A 2 0.80 -1.21 -25.40
C ILE A 2 -0.58 -1.91 -25.46
N LYS A 3 -1.17 -2.10 -26.64
CA LYS A 3 -2.46 -2.80 -26.80
C LYS A 3 -2.40 -4.28 -26.38
N LYS A 4 -1.27 -4.96 -26.62
CA LYS A 4 -1.07 -6.35 -26.18
C LYS A 4 -0.87 -6.46 -24.68
N LEU A 5 -0.18 -5.48 -24.07
CA LEU A 5 -0.01 -5.40 -22.63
C LEU A 5 -1.35 -5.11 -21.93
N PHE A 6 -2.16 -4.22 -22.50
CA PHE A 6 -3.51 -3.92 -22.00
C PHE A 6 -4.46 -5.12 -22.13
N MET A 7 -4.44 -5.85 -23.25
CA MET A 7 -5.20 -7.10 -23.41
C MET A 7 -4.73 -8.17 -22.43
N LEU A 8 -3.44 -8.28 -22.17
CA LEU A 8 -2.92 -9.23 -21.18
C LEU A 8 -3.38 -8.84 -19.76
N MET A 9 -3.39 -7.57 -19.39
CA MET A 9 -3.94 -7.09 -18.12
C MET A 9 -5.44 -7.39 -18.00
N VAL A 10 -6.22 -7.13 -19.05
CA VAL A 10 -7.66 -7.42 -19.06
C VAL A 10 -7.92 -8.93 -19.00
N ALA A 11 -7.14 -9.75 -19.71
CA ALA A 11 -7.27 -11.21 -19.66
C ALA A 11 -6.86 -11.80 -18.29
N LEU A 12 -5.87 -11.22 -17.60
CA LEU A 12 -5.53 -11.60 -16.23
C LEU A 12 -6.65 -11.21 -15.23
N ALA A 13 -7.34 -10.10 -15.45
CA ALA A 13 -8.42 -9.65 -14.58
C ALA A 13 -9.70 -10.52 -14.68
N THR A 14 -9.84 -11.34 -15.71
CA THR A 14 -11.06 -12.15 -15.94
C THR A 14 -10.97 -13.59 -15.44
N VAL A 15 -9.85 -14.04 -14.87
CA VAL A 15 -9.60 -15.48 -14.68
C VAL A 15 -9.85 -16.02 -13.28
N ILE A 16 -10.21 -15.21 -12.28
CA ILE A 16 -10.52 -15.76 -10.96
C ILE A 16 -11.84 -15.20 -10.44
N THR A 17 -12.88 -16.03 -10.50
CA THR A 17 -14.07 -15.83 -9.69
C THR A 17 -13.69 -16.06 -8.22
N ALA A 18 -13.21 -15.01 -7.58
CA ALA A 18 -12.87 -15.00 -6.17
C ALA A 18 -14.15 -14.80 -5.34
N SER A 19 -15.05 -15.77 -5.37
CA SER A 19 -16.14 -15.80 -4.41
C SER A 19 -15.54 -16.06 -3.02
N ALA A 20 -15.92 -15.29 -2.02
CA ALA A 20 -15.64 -15.50 -0.61
C ALA A 20 -14.20 -15.20 -0.14
N GLN A 21 -13.46 -14.28 -0.80
CA GLN A 21 -12.09 -13.99 -0.37
C GLN A 21 -11.99 -12.81 0.61
N PHE A 22 -12.93 -11.86 0.56
CA PHE A 22 -12.95 -10.64 1.38
C PHE A 22 -14.12 -10.65 2.38
N GLU A 23 -14.28 -11.77 3.11
CA GLU A 23 -15.39 -11.96 4.05
C GLU A 23 -15.05 -11.46 5.43
N GLN A 24 -16.08 -11.04 6.16
CA GLN A 24 -16.02 -10.68 7.57
C GLN A 24 -15.31 -11.75 8.41
N GLY A 25 -14.50 -11.32 9.38
CA GLY A 25 -13.81 -12.19 10.33
C GLY A 25 -12.45 -12.70 9.85
N LYS A 26 -12.06 -12.45 8.60
CA LYS A 26 -10.73 -12.83 8.10
C LYS A 26 -9.64 -11.90 8.60
N THR A 27 -8.46 -12.47 8.81
CA THR A 27 -7.25 -11.74 9.18
C THR A 27 -6.34 -11.61 7.97
N TYR A 28 -5.70 -10.47 7.84
CA TYR A 28 -4.78 -10.13 6.76
C TYR A 28 -3.41 -9.76 7.32
N ILE A 29 -2.36 -10.29 6.71
CA ILE A 29 -0.98 -9.92 7.00
C ILE A 29 -0.29 -9.65 5.66
N SER A 30 0.49 -8.57 5.56
CA SER A 30 1.29 -8.32 4.37
C SER A 30 2.64 -7.72 4.67
N ALA A 31 3.57 -7.95 3.75
CA ALA A 31 4.81 -7.23 3.65
C ALA A 31 4.88 -6.57 2.28
N SER A 32 5.30 -5.32 2.21
CA SER A 32 5.43 -4.59 0.97
C SER A 32 6.76 -3.85 0.86
N LEU A 33 7.23 -3.77 -0.38
CA LEU A 33 8.34 -2.92 -0.76
C LEU A 33 7.78 -1.65 -1.39
N SER A 34 8.11 -0.50 -0.85
CA SER A 34 7.87 0.80 -1.46
C SER A 34 9.23 1.36 -1.90
N GLY A 35 9.38 1.67 -3.17
CA GLY A 35 10.71 2.02 -3.65
C GLY A 35 10.76 2.95 -4.85
N LEU A 36 9.60 3.31 -5.38
CA LEU A 36 9.48 4.29 -6.46
C LEU A 36 8.68 5.49 -5.96
N ASP A 37 9.21 6.17 -4.95
CA ASP A 37 8.67 7.47 -4.57
C ASP A 37 9.02 8.49 -5.66
N LEU A 38 8.09 8.68 -6.59
CA LEU A 38 8.13 9.80 -7.50
C LEU A 38 7.76 11.06 -6.71
N ASN A 39 8.75 11.71 -6.13
CA ASN A 39 8.55 13.02 -5.54
C ASN A 39 8.15 14.01 -6.64
N TYR A 40 6.99 14.61 -6.52
CA TYR A 40 6.46 15.63 -7.44
C TYR A 40 7.38 16.86 -7.59
N ASN A 41 8.41 17.00 -6.77
CA ASN A 41 9.36 18.13 -6.77
C ASN A 41 10.60 17.95 -7.64
N GLY A 42 10.62 17.01 -8.58
CA GLY A 42 11.71 16.89 -9.55
C GLY A 42 13.06 16.41 -9.01
N THR A 43 13.15 16.10 -7.72
CA THR A 43 14.33 15.49 -7.12
C THR A 43 14.02 14.02 -6.85
N THR A 44 14.21 13.20 -7.87
CA THR A 44 14.07 11.75 -7.78
C THR A 44 15.20 11.20 -6.92
N LYS A 45 14.99 11.10 -5.62
CA LYS A 45 15.82 10.30 -4.73
C LYS A 45 15.22 8.90 -4.71
N PHE A 46 16.00 7.92 -5.12
CA PHE A 46 15.64 6.53 -4.93
C PHE A 46 15.55 6.25 -3.44
N SER A 47 14.34 5.96 -2.94
CA SER A 47 14.14 5.51 -1.57
C SER A 47 13.66 4.07 -1.58
N CYS A 48 14.21 3.23 -0.74
CA CYS A 48 13.75 1.86 -0.54
C CYS A 48 13.11 1.76 0.84
N GLY A 49 11.85 1.34 0.89
CA GLY A 49 11.12 1.15 2.13
C GLY A 49 10.59 -0.26 2.27
N LEU A 50 10.57 -0.75 3.50
CA LEU A 50 9.91 -1.98 3.89
C LEU A 50 8.72 -1.61 4.78
N GLU A 51 7.55 -2.16 4.48
CA GLU A 51 6.33 -1.95 5.26
C GLU A 51 5.67 -3.29 5.54
N ALA A 52 5.27 -3.50 6.79
CA ALA A 52 4.43 -4.61 7.23
C ALA A 52 3.04 -4.08 7.60
N LYS A 53 2.00 -4.82 7.22
CA LYS A 53 0.61 -4.50 7.54
C LYS A 53 -0.06 -5.70 8.19
N GLY A 54 -0.92 -5.43 9.17
CA GLY A 54 -1.85 -6.39 9.74
C GLY A 54 -3.26 -5.83 9.70
N GLY A 55 -4.23 -6.62 9.28
CA GLY A 55 -5.61 -6.18 9.09
C GLY A 55 -6.63 -7.22 9.51
N TYR A 56 -7.87 -6.75 9.68
CA TYR A 56 -9.01 -7.56 10.03
C TYR A 56 -10.25 -7.07 9.29
N PHE A 57 -11.02 -7.99 8.71
CA PHE A 57 -12.25 -7.68 8.01
C PHE A 57 -13.39 -7.48 9.02
N LEU A 58 -13.85 -6.23 9.15
CA LEU A 58 -14.97 -5.87 10.02
C LEU A 58 -16.32 -6.28 9.41
N GLU A 59 -16.43 -6.17 8.12
CA GLU A 59 -17.57 -6.56 7.30
C GLU A 59 -17.04 -7.16 5.98
N ASP A 60 -17.93 -7.75 5.19
CA ASP A 60 -17.57 -8.18 3.84
C ASP A 60 -17.06 -6.99 3.04
N ASP A 61 -15.95 -7.20 2.34
CA ASP A 61 -15.25 -6.17 1.54
C ASP A 61 -14.65 -4.99 2.34
N LEU A 62 -14.87 -4.88 3.66
CA LEU A 62 -14.35 -3.80 4.49
C LEU A 62 -13.33 -4.27 5.52
N MET A 63 -12.09 -3.84 5.37
CA MET A 63 -10.98 -4.17 6.25
C MET A 63 -10.43 -2.92 6.94
N VAL A 64 -10.10 -3.04 8.22
CA VAL A 64 -9.21 -2.10 8.91
C VAL A 64 -7.84 -2.73 9.06
N LEU A 65 -6.80 -1.92 8.89
CA LEU A 65 -5.42 -2.39 9.00
C LEU A 65 -4.54 -1.37 9.72
N ALA A 66 -3.52 -1.89 10.40
CA ALA A 66 -2.41 -1.12 10.93
C ALA A 66 -1.16 -1.40 10.10
N ASN A 67 -0.29 -0.42 9.95
CA ASN A 67 0.95 -0.55 9.22
C ASN A 67 2.15 -0.02 10.02
N LEU A 68 3.27 -0.69 9.84
CA LEU A 68 4.58 -0.32 10.36
C LEU A 68 5.55 -0.30 9.19
N GLY A 69 6.28 0.78 9.02
CA GLY A 69 7.22 0.93 7.92
C GLY A 69 8.55 1.54 8.34
N TYR A 70 9.59 1.16 7.61
CA TYR A 70 10.90 1.75 7.69
C TYR A 70 11.38 2.11 6.29
N ASN A 71 11.80 3.36 6.10
CA ASN A 71 12.30 3.85 4.83
C ASN A 71 13.72 4.38 4.99
N HIS A 72 14.61 3.88 4.15
CA HIS A 72 15.97 4.37 4.01
C HIS A 72 16.11 5.14 2.70
N VAL A 73 16.56 6.39 2.78
CA VAL A 73 16.79 7.25 1.61
C VAL A 73 18.27 7.32 1.33
N GLY A 74 18.76 6.72 0.24
CA GLY A 74 20.17 6.77 -0.17
C GLY A 74 20.56 8.17 -0.70
N GLY A 75 21.77 8.66 -0.37
CA GLY A 75 22.34 9.93 -0.84
C GLY A 75 23.61 10.28 -0.08
N ASP A 76 24.43 11.22 -0.61
CA ASP A 76 25.74 11.62 -0.05
C ASP A 76 25.66 12.43 1.25
N ASP A 77 24.50 12.86 1.71
CA ASP A 77 24.24 13.43 3.03
C ASP A 77 23.68 12.37 3.98
N PRO A 78 23.85 12.49 5.32
CA PRO A 78 23.27 11.56 6.26
C PRO A 78 21.76 11.47 6.04
N SER A 79 21.38 10.43 5.30
CA SER A 79 20.03 10.23 4.85
C SER A 79 19.11 9.97 6.04
N PRO A 80 17.99 10.70 6.15
CA PRO A 80 17.11 10.55 7.29
C PRO A 80 16.39 9.19 7.20
N ASP A 81 16.72 8.31 8.12
CA ASP A 81 15.90 7.14 8.37
C ASP A 81 14.51 7.58 8.82
N ARG A 82 13.49 6.99 8.25
CA ARG A 82 12.08 7.32 8.56
C ARG A 82 11.37 6.09 9.07
N PHE A 83 10.78 6.23 10.23
CA PHE A 83 9.87 5.26 10.80
C PHE A 83 8.43 5.72 10.56
N VAL A 84 7.58 4.80 10.12
CA VAL A 84 6.18 5.06 9.77
C VAL A 84 5.29 4.14 10.58
N VAL A 85 4.28 4.70 11.22
CA VAL A 85 3.19 3.97 11.89
C VAL A 85 1.89 4.53 11.39
N GLY A 86 0.94 3.69 11.04
CA GLY A 86 -0.34 4.16 10.54
C GLY A 86 -1.48 3.19 10.73
N ALA A 87 -2.66 3.69 10.43
CA ALA A 87 -3.89 2.92 10.35
C ALA A 87 -4.67 3.32 9.09
N MET A 88 -5.35 2.36 8.49
CA MET A 88 -6.06 2.54 7.23
C MET A 88 -7.34 1.69 7.20
N GLY A 89 -8.41 2.24 6.62
CA GLY A 89 -9.55 1.49 6.15
C GLY A 89 -9.36 1.14 4.68
N ARG A 90 -9.63 -0.10 4.30
CA ARG A 90 -9.55 -0.59 2.92
C ARG A 90 -10.89 -1.22 2.54
N TYR A 91 -11.42 -0.79 1.41
CA TYR A 91 -12.66 -1.30 0.84
C TYR A 91 -12.40 -1.98 -0.50
N TYR A 92 -12.86 -3.23 -0.66
CA TYR A 92 -12.75 -4.01 -1.88
C TYR A 92 -14.00 -3.84 -2.75
N ILE A 93 -13.80 -3.50 -4.02
CA ILE A 93 -14.91 -3.23 -4.94
C ILE A 93 -15.41 -4.55 -5.51
N ILE A 94 -16.62 -4.94 -5.11
CA ILE A 94 -17.35 -6.10 -5.68
C ILE A 94 -16.50 -7.38 -5.74
N GLN A 95 -15.71 -7.65 -4.71
CA GLN A 95 -14.87 -8.86 -4.59
C GLN A 95 -13.99 -9.19 -5.83
N ASN A 96 -13.70 -8.20 -6.67
CA ASN A 96 -12.88 -8.38 -7.86
C ASN A 96 -11.38 -8.18 -7.64
N GLY A 97 -10.99 -7.91 -6.38
CA GLY A 97 -9.62 -7.65 -5.99
C GLY A 97 -9.19 -6.17 -6.06
N ILE A 98 -9.94 -5.28 -6.73
CA ILE A 98 -9.66 -3.84 -6.69
C ILE A 98 -10.04 -3.31 -5.31
N TYR A 99 -9.16 -2.53 -4.71
CA TYR A 99 -9.43 -1.90 -3.43
C TYR A 99 -9.10 -0.41 -3.41
N LEU A 100 -9.82 0.30 -2.57
CA LEU A 100 -9.57 1.68 -2.20
C LEU A 100 -9.19 1.72 -0.73
N GLY A 101 -8.10 2.38 -0.39
CA GLY A 101 -7.64 2.57 0.98
C GLY A 101 -7.59 4.04 1.33
N VAL A 102 -8.01 4.38 2.54
CA VAL A 102 -7.84 5.71 3.13
C VAL A 102 -7.37 5.57 4.58
N GLY A 103 -6.44 6.41 4.99
CA GLY A 103 -5.86 6.29 6.31
C GLY A 103 -5.02 7.47 6.73
N MET A 104 -4.29 7.27 7.82
CA MET A 104 -3.38 8.25 8.38
C MET A 104 -2.07 7.57 8.77
N ASN A 105 -0.97 8.12 8.30
CA ASN A 105 0.37 7.70 8.68
C ASN A 105 1.02 8.77 9.58
N TYR A 106 1.66 8.33 10.63
CA TYR A 106 2.59 9.15 11.42
C TYR A 106 4.01 8.80 11.00
N LYS A 107 4.76 9.77 10.52
CA LYS A 107 6.16 9.63 10.13
C LYS A 107 7.07 10.34 11.12
N HIS A 108 8.05 9.59 11.63
CA HIS A 108 9.12 10.09 12.48
C HIS A 108 10.45 9.97 11.75
N SER A 109 11.21 11.06 11.70
CA SER A 109 12.57 11.08 11.13
C SER A 109 13.59 11.49 12.17
N ASN A 110 14.80 10.90 12.12
CA ASN A 110 15.91 11.15 13.05
C ASN A 110 16.33 12.64 13.16
N HIS A 111 15.93 13.50 12.22
CA HIS A 111 16.20 14.94 12.22
C HIS A 111 15.10 15.77 12.90
N LYS A 112 14.40 15.25 13.92
CA LYS A 112 13.30 15.90 14.67
C LYS A 112 12.11 16.33 13.80
N TYR A 113 11.91 15.68 12.65
CA TYR A 113 10.75 15.93 11.82
C TYR A 113 9.69 14.87 12.09
N ASN A 114 8.55 15.31 12.58
CA ASN A 114 7.37 14.48 12.79
C ASN A 114 6.24 15.05 11.93
N ASP A 115 5.51 14.20 11.24
CA ASP A 115 4.38 14.62 10.43
C ASP A 115 3.25 13.60 10.46
N PHE A 116 2.02 14.09 10.45
CA PHE A 116 0.83 13.29 10.20
C PHE A 116 0.47 13.42 8.72
N MET A 117 0.35 12.29 8.05
CA MET A 117 0.14 12.24 6.61
C MET A 117 -1.14 11.45 6.29
N PRO A 118 -2.26 12.14 6.03
CA PRO A 118 -3.40 11.52 5.36
C PRO A 118 -2.92 10.78 4.11
N THR A 119 -3.40 9.55 3.96
CA THR A 119 -2.97 8.65 2.89
C THR A 119 -4.20 8.10 2.18
N ALA A 120 -4.14 8.06 0.86
CA ALA A 120 -5.09 7.34 0.02
C ALA A 120 -4.34 6.37 -0.88
N GLU A 121 -4.89 5.18 -1.09
CA GLU A 121 -4.32 4.20 -2.02
C GLU A 121 -5.40 3.55 -2.89
N VAL A 122 -5.01 3.18 -4.10
CA VAL A 122 -5.78 2.34 -5.02
C VAL A 122 -4.88 1.20 -5.43
N GLY A 123 -5.36 -0.02 -5.27
CA GLY A 123 -4.58 -1.19 -5.60
C GLY A 123 -5.43 -2.36 -6.06
N TYR A 124 -4.75 -3.44 -6.35
CA TYR A 124 -5.35 -4.68 -6.79
C TYR A 124 -4.75 -5.87 -6.04
N ALA A 125 -5.58 -6.68 -5.42
CA ALA A 125 -5.18 -7.93 -4.77
C ALA A 125 -5.22 -9.06 -5.79
N PHE A 126 -4.09 -9.38 -6.40
CA PHE A 126 -3.95 -10.46 -7.36
C PHE A 126 -3.65 -11.78 -6.64
N PHE A 127 -4.62 -12.68 -6.57
CA PHE A 127 -4.46 -13.96 -5.90
C PHE A 127 -3.59 -14.92 -6.71
N ILE A 128 -2.47 -15.35 -6.14
CA ILE A 128 -1.61 -16.42 -6.67
C ILE A 128 -2.21 -17.78 -6.32
N ASN A 129 -2.79 -17.86 -5.13
CA ASN A 129 -3.50 -19.03 -4.63
C ASN A 129 -4.69 -18.57 -3.74
N ARG A 130 -5.32 -19.48 -3.00
CA ARG A 130 -6.50 -19.16 -2.17
C ARG A 130 -6.24 -18.17 -1.04
N THR A 131 -4.99 -17.98 -0.63
CA THR A 131 -4.64 -17.18 0.55
C THR A 131 -3.59 -16.12 0.27
N VAL A 132 -2.77 -16.26 -0.75
CA VAL A 132 -1.62 -15.39 -1.03
C VAL A 132 -1.90 -14.50 -2.23
N THR A 133 -1.61 -13.21 -2.07
CA THR A 133 -1.78 -12.19 -3.11
C THR A 133 -0.49 -11.46 -3.42
N ILE A 134 -0.38 -10.97 -4.67
CA ILE A 134 0.50 -9.87 -5.06
C ILE A 134 -0.36 -8.62 -5.15
N GLU A 135 0.07 -7.54 -4.51
CA GLU A 135 -0.73 -6.31 -4.37
C GLU A 135 0.02 -5.09 -4.90
N PRO A 136 -0.03 -4.85 -6.22
CA PRO A 136 0.37 -3.56 -6.76
C PRO A 136 -0.60 -2.48 -6.32
N ALA A 137 -0.08 -1.33 -5.90
CA ALA A 137 -0.87 -0.17 -5.51
C ALA A 137 -0.18 1.14 -5.90
N ILE A 138 -1.00 2.13 -6.18
CA ILE A 138 -0.60 3.53 -6.27
C ILE A 138 -1.11 4.21 -5.01
N TYR A 139 -0.26 4.97 -4.34
CA TYR A 139 -0.64 5.70 -3.14
C TYR A 139 -0.29 7.18 -3.23
N TYR A 140 -1.05 7.98 -2.52
CA TYR A 140 -0.79 9.39 -2.29
C TYR A 140 -0.76 9.66 -0.80
N GLU A 141 0.27 10.37 -0.34
CA GLU A 141 0.40 10.83 1.03
C GLU A 141 0.55 12.34 1.05
N GLN A 142 -0.28 12.98 1.85
CA GLN A 142 -0.26 14.44 1.98
C GLN A 142 0.39 14.85 3.29
N SER A 143 1.46 15.63 3.22
CA SER A 143 2.04 16.25 4.40
C SER A 143 1.14 17.36 4.93
N LEU A 144 0.84 17.33 6.22
CA LEU A 144 0.11 18.42 6.89
C LEU A 144 1.03 19.59 7.30
N LYS A 145 2.35 19.36 7.40
CA LYS A 145 3.30 20.42 7.74
C LYS A 145 3.81 21.21 6.55
N ASN A 146 4.14 20.54 5.46
CA ASN A 146 4.63 21.21 4.26
C ASN A 146 4.27 20.41 3.00
N HIS A 147 3.13 20.74 2.42
CA HIS A 147 2.58 20.07 1.26
C HIS A 147 3.56 20.00 0.08
N SER A 148 4.22 21.12 -0.25
CA SER A 148 5.08 21.21 -1.44
C SER A 148 6.37 20.39 -1.35
N LYS A 149 6.85 20.07 -0.13
CA LYS A 149 8.12 19.36 0.06
C LYS A 149 7.99 17.90 0.40
N TYR A 150 6.90 17.50 1.05
CA TYR A 150 6.80 16.20 1.70
C TYR A 150 5.59 15.37 1.28
N SER A 151 4.65 15.95 0.51
CA SER A 151 3.60 15.15 -0.12
C SER A 151 4.20 14.33 -1.27
N ASN A 152 3.79 13.09 -1.39
CA ASN A 152 4.32 12.18 -2.39
C ASN A 152 3.25 11.28 -3.00
N VAL A 153 3.48 10.94 -4.26
CA VAL A 153 2.79 9.86 -4.98
C VAL A 153 3.81 8.75 -5.17
N GLY A 154 3.43 7.52 -4.90
CA GLY A 154 4.34 6.39 -5.03
C GLY A 154 3.65 5.14 -5.54
N LEU A 155 4.49 4.18 -5.93
CA LEU A 155 4.08 2.83 -6.28
C LEU A 155 4.52 1.89 -5.17
N ARG A 156 3.64 0.96 -4.82
CA ARG A 156 3.89 -0.08 -3.82
C ARG A 156 3.63 -1.43 -4.43
N LEU A 157 4.46 -2.40 -4.11
CA LEU A 157 4.25 -3.80 -4.44
C LEU A 157 4.27 -4.61 -3.14
N GLY A 158 3.15 -5.20 -2.79
CA GLY A 158 2.97 -6.01 -1.59
C GLY A 158 2.79 -7.49 -1.90
N LEU A 159 3.12 -8.30 -0.89
CA LEU A 159 2.69 -9.69 -0.77
C LEU A 159 1.75 -9.77 0.41
N GLY A 160 0.51 -10.17 0.17
CA GLY A 160 -0.53 -10.33 1.19
C GLY A 160 -0.85 -11.79 1.46
N VAL A 161 -1.25 -12.07 2.69
CA VAL A 161 -1.74 -13.38 3.11
C VAL A 161 -3.07 -13.18 3.84
N TYR A 162 -4.14 -13.77 3.30
CA TYR A 162 -5.47 -13.78 3.89
C TYR A 162 -5.64 -15.08 4.66
N LEU A 163 -5.75 -14.96 5.98
CA LEU A 163 -5.89 -16.10 6.88
C LEU A 163 -7.39 -16.34 7.15
N PHE A 164 -7.81 -17.57 6.93
CA PHE A 164 -9.15 -17.99 7.29
C PHE A 164 -9.19 -18.29 8.78
N THR A 165 -10.06 -17.63 9.52
CA THR A 165 -10.41 -18.08 10.87
C THR A 165 -11.52 -19.12 10.69
N ASN A 166 -11.25 -20.36 11.08
CA ASN A 166 -12.25 -21.43 11.14
C ASN A 166 -13.31 -21.10 12.19
#